data_4be3125f8510f35a6afdb89eeea31349
#
_entry.id   4be3125f8510f35a6afdb89eeea31349
#
_cell.length_a   1.000
_cell.length_b   1.000
_cell.length_c   1.000
_cell.angle_alpha   90.00
_cell.angle_beta   90.00
_cell.angle_gamma   90.00
#
_symmetry.space_group_name_H-M   'P 1'
#
loop_
_entity.id
_entity.type
_entity.pdbx_description
1 polymer ?
#
loop_
_entity_poly.entity_id
_entity_poly.type
_entity_poly.pdbx_seq_one_letter_code
_entity_poly.pdbx_strand_id
1 'polypeptide(L)'
;MGAIDTEGKQYFSNNLFFADAFNYLLYGGEQVIKPEELRELDTTELTVPYGNNARVPVQKYRDLLKMWNAMMDDNAIYVILGAELQDKVHYGMPVKDGLYDMLGYSKQIAEIKRSYQKEFGETIESTGDEGELTVENDVLKIKLTSAEFLSGLRKGDKLIPIITAVVYLGDEPWDGPRSLFEMLDIRDKRLIPFLNDYKLNLISPADMDEDEFDKFHTGLGFAMRVIKHQSEDADAIIMATNHKKIDRETAVFLNKAVNLKLVYEEKTGGVDMCKALERKEMRDKVTGAIEAYKLDGLNDEDIITKVMKLYNVTKDYVLALLKAQVA
;
A
#
# COMPACT_ATOMS: atom_id res chain seq x y z
N MET A 1 -4.94 2.15 -14.43
CA MET A 1 -3.92 1.78 -13.42
C MET A 1 -2.56 1.97 -14.05
N GLY A 2 -1.72 2.79 -13.45
CA GLY A 2 -0.35 2.98 -13.90
C GLY A 2 0.51 1.77 -13.60
N ALA A 3 1.69 1.67 -14.23
CA ALA A 3 2.64 0.59 -13.92
C ALA A 3 3.08 0.66 -12.44
N ILE A 4 3.23 1.85 -11.90
CA ILE A 4 3.60 2.12 -10.50
C ILE A 4 2.54 1.55 -9.53
N ASP A 5 1.24 1.72 -9.81
CA ASP A 5 0.15 1.18 -8.97
C ASP A 5 0.23 -0.36 -8.86
N THR A 6 0.47 -1.04 -9.98
CA THR A 6 0.52 -2.51 -10.00
C THR A 6 1.74 -3.04 -9.26
N GLU A 7 2.91 -2.44 -9.50
CA GLU A 7 4.15 -2.84 -8.86
C GLU A 7 4.17 -2.45 -7.38
N GLY A 8 3.60 -1.30 -7.04
CA GLY A 8 3.39 -0.87 -5.67
C GLY A 8 2.52 -1.88 -4.90
N LYS A 9 1.39 -2.30 -5.48
CA LYS A 9 0.54 -3.35 -4.87
C LYS A 9 1.31 -4.64 -4.62
N GLN A 10 2.09 -5.09 -5.59
CA GLN A 10 2.89 -6.30 -5.44
C GLN A 10 3.94 -6.13 -4.32
N TYR A 11 4.62 -4.99 -4.26
CA TYR A 11 5.64 -4.70 -3.26
C TYR A 11 5.03 -4.62 -1.85
N PHE A 12 3.97 -3.84 -1.67
CA PHE A 12 3.26 -3.71 -0.39
C PHE A 12 2.40 -4.92 -0.01
N SER A 13 2.17 -5.88 -0.91
CA SER A 13 1.53 -7.15 -0.54
C SER A 13 2.42 -7.98 0.39
N ASN A 14 3.74 -7.81 0.33
CA ASN A 14 4.65 -8.41 1.30
C ASN A 14 4.45 -7.78 2.68
N ASN A 15 4.17 -8.61 3.68
CA ASN A 15 3.92 -8.19 5.06
C ASN A 15 5.08 -7.40 5.68
N LEU A 16 6.32 -7.63 5.23
CA LEU A 16 7.50 -6.92 5.73
C LEU A 16 7.42 -5.42 5.43
N PHE A 17 7.17 -5.05 4.16
CA PHE A 17 7.08 -3.65 3.74
C PHE A 17 5.77 -2.99 4.19
N PHE A 18 4.69 -3.77 4.22
CA PHE A 18 3.41 -3.31 4.74
C PHE A 18 3.51 -2.95 6.24
N ALA A 19 4.08 -3.84 7.07
CA ALA A 19 4.29 -3.58 8.49
C ALA A 19 5.18 -2.34 8.70
N ASP A 20 6.27 -2.21 7.93
CA ASP A 20 7.20 -1.08 8.05
C ASP A 20 6.53 0.26 7.72
N ALA A 21 5.70 0.31 6.67
CA ALA A 21 4.92 1.50 6.33
C ALA A 21 3.95 1.91 7.47
N PHE A 22 3.25 0.94 8.08
CA PHE A 22 2.35 1.23 9.20
C PHE A 22 3.08 1.51 10.50
N ASN A 23 4.24 0.93 10.74
CA ASN A 23 5.11 1.29 11.87
C ASN A 23 5.61 2.73 11.74
N TYR A 24 6.00 3.16 10.54
CA TYR A 24 6.33 4.56 10.29
C TYR A 24 5.12 5.47 10.56
N LEU A 25 3.98 5.17 9.97
CA LEU A 25 2.79 6.01 10.04
C LEU A 25 2.23 6.14 11.46
N LEU A 26 2.12 5.04 12.19
CA LEU A 26 1.40 4.98 13.46
C LEU A 26 2.32 5.13 14.68
N TYR A 27 3.57 4.72 14.54
CA TYR A 27 4.51 4.61 15.66
C TYR A 27 5.83 5.33 15.42
N GLY A 28 5.92 6.19 14.37
CA GLY A 28 7.10 6.98 14.07
C GLY A 28 8.35 6.15 13.73
N GLY A 29 8.17 4.89 13.30
CA GLY A 29 9.23 3.94 12.96
C GLY A 29 9.49 2.88 14.04
N GLU A 30 8.91 2.98 15.24
CA GLU A 30 9.00 1.91 16.23
C GLU A 30 8.34 0.64 15.69
N GLN A 31 9.05 -0.51 15.81
CA GLN A 31 8.63 -1.78 15.22
C GLN A 31 7.60 -2.51 16.09
N VAL A 32 6.40 -1.97 16.19
CA VAL A 32 5.27 -2.49 16.98
C VAL A 32 4.50 -3.55 16.20
N ILE A 33 4.21 -3.29 14.92
CA ILE A 33 3.51 -4.21 14.03
C ILE A 33 4.54 -5.18 13.43
N LYS A 34 4.38 -6.46 13.72
CA LYS A 34 5.26 -7.50 13.17
C LYS A 34 4.66 -8.13 11.93
N PRO A 35 5.46 -8.44 10.89
CA PRO A 35 4.96 -9.01 9.64
C PRO A 35 4.17 -10.33 9.83
N GLU A 36 4.57 -11.16 10.78
CA GLU A 36 3.92 -12.44 11.11
C GLU A 36 2.55 -12.30 11.78
N GLU A 37 2.25 -11.12 12.32
CA GLU A 37 0.96 -10.80 12.95
C GLU A 37 -0.09 -10.31 11.94
N LEU A 38 0.33 -10.10 10.68
CA LEU A 38 -0.53 -9.63 9.59
C LEU A 38 -1.14 -10.79 8.82
N ARG A 39 -2.46 -10.74 8.62
CA ARG A 39 -3.22 -11.69 7.77
C ARG A 39 -3.96 -10.92 6.69
N GLU A 40 -3.84 -11.39 5.46
CA GLU A 40 -4.59 -10.82 4.33
C GLU A 40 -6.09 -10.98 4.53
N LEU A 41 -6.84 -9.95 4.17
CA LEU A 41 -8.29 -9.95 4.09
C LEU A 41 -8.74 -9.77 2.63
N ASP A 42 -9.98 -10.17 2.35
CA ASP A 42 -10.60 -9.89 1.06
C ASP A 42 -10.77 -8.38 0.89
N THR A 43 -10.14 -7.84 -0.15
CA THR A 43 -10.18 -6.42 -0.49
C THR A 43 -11.49 -6.00 -1.14
N THR A 44 -12.37 -6.95 -1.46
CA THR A 44 -13.68 -6.69 -2.07
C THR A 44 -14.65 -6.19 -1.02
N GLU A 45 -14.98 -4.93 -1.09
CA GLU A 45 -16.06 -4.33 -0.30
C GLU A 45 -17.40 -4.49 -1.05
N LEU A 46 -17.98 -5.69 -0.95
CA LEU A 46 -19.32 -5.97 -1.44
C LEU A 46 -20.29 -5.96 -0.26
N THR A 47 -20.97 -4.87 -0.03
CA THR A 47 -21.93 -4.75 1.08
C THR A 47 -23.13 -3.89 0.70
N VAL A 48 -24.23 -4.17 1.36
CA VAL A 48 -25.39 -3.29 1.35
C VAL A 48 -25.14 -2.23 2.42
N PRO A 49 -25.18 -0.93 2.08
CA PRO A 49 -24.96 0.13 3.05
C PRO A 49 -25.89 -0.02 4.25
N TYR A 50 -25.34 0.06 5.45
CA TYR A 50 -26.05 -0.12 6.70
C TYR A 50 -27.17 0.92 6.89
N GLY A 51 -28.28 0.48 7.48
CA GLY A 51 -29.35 1.36 7.97
C GLY A 51 -30.43 1.73 6.97
N ASN A 52 -30.37 1.30 5.71
CA ASN A 52 -31.23 1.84 4.66
C ASN A 52 -32.08 0.81 3.93
N ASN A 53 -32.23 -0.43 4.40
CA ASN A 53 -32.85 -1.52 3.64
C ASN A 53 -32.48 -1.51 2.13
N ALA A 54 -31.35 -0.95 1.81
CA ALA A 54 -30.86 -0.83 0.44
C ALA A 54 -30.73 -2.24 -0.16
N ARG A 55 -31.36 -2.45 -1.30
CA ARG A 55 -31.35 -3.75 -1.99
C ARG A 55 -30.21 -3.87 -2.97
N VAL A 56 -29.51 -2.75 -3.26
CA VAL A 56 -28.42 -2.71 -4.22
C VAL A 56 -27.10 -2.74 -3.46
N PRO A 57 -26.31 -3.79 -3.61
CA PRO A 57 -24.98 -3.84 -3.01
C PRO A 57 -24.05 -2.84 -3.69
N VAL A 58 -23.20 -2.20 -2.90
CA VAL A 58 -22.08 -1.38 -3.39
C VAL A 58 -20.85 -2.25 -3.41
N GLN A 59 -20.20 -2.34 -4.57
CA GLN A 59 -18.96 -3.07 -4.74
C GLN A 59 -17.81 -2.08 -4.96
N LYS A 60 -16.81 -2.16 -4.10
CA LYS A 60 -15.57 -1.39 -4.17
C LYS A 60 -14.40 -2.30 -3.90
N TYR A 61 -13.24 -1.92 -4.40
CA TYR A 61 -12.00 -2.69 -4.24
C TYR A 61 -10.95 -1.78 -3.63
N ARG A 62 -10.42 -2.18 -2.47
CA ARG A 62 -9.20 -1.61 -1.90
C ARG A 62 -7.99 -2.22 -2.59
N ASP A 63 -6.87 -1.51 -2.53
CA ASP A 63 -5.64 -2.06 -3.04
C ASP A 63 -5.12 -3.18 -2.14
N LEU A 64 -5.00 -2.94 -0.84
CA LEU A 64 -4.59 -3.94 0.14
C LEU A 64 -5.40 -3.80 1.42
N LEU A 65 -5.69 -4.93 2.07
CA LEU A 65 -6.40 -4.98 3.33
C LEU A 65 -5.85 -6.15 4.17
N LYS A 66 -5.41 -5.86 5.40
CA LYS A 66 -4.85 -6.86 6.30
C LYS A 66 -5.42 -6.71 7.71
N MET A 67 -5.61 -7.83 8.39
CA MET A 67 -5.90 -7.86 9.82
C MET A 67 -4.58 -7.91 10.58
N TRP A 68 -4.36 -6.96 11.45
CA TRP A 68 -3.33 -7.02 12.46
C TRP A 68 -3.91 -7.60 13.74
N ASN A 69 -3.31 -8.69 14.22
CA ASN A 69 -3.72 -9.40 15.41
C ASN A 69 -2.48 -9.60 16.30
N ALA A 70 -2.42 -8.87 17.38
CA ALA A 70 -1.31 -8.91 18.32
C ALA A 70 -1.79 -9.06 19.77
N MET A 71 -0.92 -9.58 20.63
CA MET A 71 -1.11 -9.56 22.07
C MET A 71 -0.27 -8.43 22.67
N MET A 72 -0.91 -7.46 23.29
CA MET A 72 -0.25 -6.38 24.02
C MET A 72 -0.83 -6.30 25.45
N ASP A 73 0.04 -6.33 26.45
CA ASP A 73 -0.34 -6.22 27.87
C ASP A 73 -1.49 -7.15 28.27
N ASP A 74 -1.40 -8.43 27.90
CA ASP A 74 -2.40 -9.48 28.09
C ASP A 74 -3.76 -9.25 27.39
N ASN A 75 -3.85 -8.26 26.51
CA ASN A 75 -5.02 -8.00 25.69
C ASN A 75 -4.77 -8.34 24.22
N ALA A 76 -5.74 -8.99 23.59
CA ALA A 76 -5.73 -9.17 22.14
C ALA A 76 -6.13 -7.87 21.45
N ILE A 77 -5.28 -7.38 20.54
CA ILE A 77 -5.55 -6.23 19.71
C ILE A 77 -5.93 -6.72 18.30
N TYR A 78 -7.02 -6.20 17.80
CA TYR A 78 -7.47 -6.43 16.43
C TYR A 78 -7.63 -5.08 15.74
N VAL A 79 -6.92 -4.88 14.62
CA VAL A 79 -7.03 -3.69 13.80
C VAL A 79 -7.03 -4.12 12.34
N ILE A 80 -7.92 -3.54 11.55
CA ILE A 80 -7.91 -3.70 10.11
C ILE A 80 -7.08 -2.56 9.51
N LEU A 81 -6.02 -2.93 8.79
CA LEU A 81 -5.12 -2.00 8.13
C LEU A 81 -5.37 -2.06 6.62
N GLY A 82 -5.71 -0.92 6.02
CA GLY A 82 -5.92 -0.77 4.58
C GLY A 82 -4.83 0.10 3.96
N ALA A 83 -4.41 -0.19 2.73
CA ALA A 83 -3.53 0.69 1.97
C ALA A 83 -4.11 0.97 0.60
N GLU A 84 -4.09 2.23 0.20
CA GLU A 84 -4.43 2.75 -1.12
C GLU A 84 -3.15 3.31 -1.75
N LEU A 85 -2.75 2.77 -2.89
CA LEU A 85 -1.55 3.17 -3.61
C LEU A 85 -1.92 4.13 -4.74
N GLN A 86 -1.22 5.26 -4.83
CA GLN A 86 -1.52 6.29 -5.81
C GLN A 86 -0.24 6.75 -6.50
N ASP A 87 -0.22 6.76 -7.83
CA ASP A 87 0.85 7.34 -8.65
C ASP A 87 0.58 8.81 -9.00
N LYS A 88 -0.66 9.26 -8.82
CA LYS A 88 -1.11 10.63 -9.06
C LYS A 88 -2.00 11.12 -7.93
N VAL A 89 -2.00 12.43 -7.72
CA VAL A 89 -2.90 13.06 -6.75
C VAL A 89 -4.36 12.80 -7.12
N HIS A 90 -5.14 12.34 -6.16
CA HIS A 90 -6.56 12.11 -6.31
C HIS A 90 -7.33 13.12 -5.44
N TYR A 91 -7.84 14.18 -6.04
CA TYR A 91 -8.49 15.29 -5.33
C TYR A 91 -9.73 14.90 -4.52
N GLY A 92 -10.36 13.76 -4.80
CA GLY A 92 -11.47 13.21 -4.02
C GLY A 92 -11.05 12.13 -3.01
N MET A 93 -9.77 12.05 -2.66
CA MET A 93 -9.24 10.96 -1.84
C MET A 93 -9.86 10.89 -0.43
N PRO A 94 -10.10 11.98 0.30
CA PRO A 94 -10.75 11.90 1.60
C PRO A 94 -12.15 11.26 1.56
N VAL A 95 -12.92 11.54 0.50
CA VAL A 95 -14.24 10.92 0.31
C VAL A 95 -14.12 9.45 -0.08
N LYS A 96 -13.17 9.10 -0.96
CA LYS A 96 -12.93 7.72 -1.39
C LYS A 96 -12.54 6.85 -0.20
N ASP A 97 -11.61 7.32 0.60
CA ASP A 97 -11.04 6.61 1.75
C ASP A 97 -12.07 6.44 2.87
N GLY A 98 -12.79 7.53 3.21
CA GLY A 98 -13.89 7.48 4.17
C GLY A 98 -15.02 6.54 3.74
N LEU A 99 -15.35 6.50 2.45
CA LEU A 99 -16.33 5.55 1.93
C LEU A 99 -15.89 4.09 2.15
N TYR A 100 -14.65 3.77 1.90
CA TYR A 100 -14.12 2.42 2.10
C TYR A 100 -14.18 2.01 3.58
N ASP A 101 -13.80 2.88 4.49
CA ASP A 101 -13.86 2.59 5.92
C ASP A 101 -15.31 2.38 6.39
N MET A 102 -16.25 3.23 5.94
CA MET A 102 -17.67 3.08 6.28
C MET A 102 -18.28 1.80 5.70
N LEU A 103 -17.88 1.37 4.49
CA LEU A 103 -18.28 0.09 3.94
C LEU A 103 -17.71 -1.08 4.75
N GLY A 104 -16.47 -0.99 5.20
CA GLY A 104 -15.84 -1.96 6.08
C GLY A 104 -16.57 -2.10 7.42
N TYR A 105 -16.96 -1.00 8.06
CA TYR A 105 -17.81 -1.03 9.26
C TYR A 105 -19.18 -1.61 8.99
N SER A 106 -19.82 -1.27 7.86
CA SER A 106 -21.10 -1.85 7.46
C SER A 106 -21.03 -3.37 7.29
N LYS A 107 -19.91 -3.87 6.73
CA LYS A 107 -19.64 -5.31 6.59
C LYS A 107 -19.53 -5.99 7.95
N GLN A 108 -18.79 -5.42 8.90
CA GLN A 108 -18.67 -5.95 10.25
C GLN A 108 -20.06 -6.05 10.95
N ILE A 109 -20.89 -5.01 10.84
CA ILE A 109 -22.26 -5.05 11.40
C ILE A 109 -23.08 -6.19 10.77
N ALA A 110 -23.00 -6.36 9.45
CA ALA A 110 -23.68 -7.44 8.74
C ALA A 110 -23.19 -8.83 9.18
N GLU A 111 -21.90 -8.97 9.45
CA GLU A 111 -21.29 -10.23 9.93
C GLU A 111 -21.72 -10.53 11.38
N ILE A 112 -21.73 -9.54 12.26
CA ILE A 112 -22.23 -9.66 13.63
C ILE A 112 -23.70 -10.11 13.60
N LYS A 113 -24.53 -9.45 12.81
CA LYS A 113 -25.94 -9.83 12.65
C LYS A 113 -26.12 -11.27 12.16
N ARG A 114 -25.30 -11.70 11.18
CA ARG A 114 -25.33 -13.08 10.68
C ARG A 114 -24.88 -14.10 11.73
N SER A 115 -23.88 -13.75 12.57
CA SER A 115 -23.45 -14.64 13.65
C SER A 115 -24.57 -14.88 14.64
N TYR A 116 -25.32 -13.85 15.01
CA TYR A 116 -26.48 -13.99 15.88
C TYR A 116 -27.60 -14.84 15.26
N GLN A 117 -27.86 -14.67 13.97
CA GLN A 117 -28.83 -15.51 13.26
C GLN A 117 -28.44 -16.99 13.22
N LYS A 118 -27.14 -17.29 13.07
CA LYS A 118 -26.64 -18.67 13.14
C LYS A 118 -26.68 -19.27 14.53
N GLU A 119 -26.38 -18.46 15.54
CA GLU A 119 -26.32 -18.92 16.95
C GLU A 119 -27.72 -19.17 17.53
N PHE A 120 -28.70 -18.35 17.17
CA PHE A 120 -30.04 -18.33 17.78
C PHE A 120 -31.18 -18.73 16.85
N GLY A 121 -30.91 -19.16 15.61
CA GLY A 121 -31.89 -19.54 14.60
C GLY A 121 -32.49 -18.37 13.82
N GLU A 122 -33.27 -18.67 12.78
CA GLU A 122 -33.84 -17.65 11.88
C GLU A 122 -34.92 -16.77 12.51
N THR A 123 -35.48 -17.17 13.69
CA THR A 123 -36.56 -16.45 14.35
C THR A 123 -36.00 -15.56 15.47
N ILE A 124 -35.48 -14.39 15.05
CA ILE A 124 -35.18 -13.31 16.00
C ILE A 124 -36.45 -12.49 16.17
N GLU A 125 -37.17 -12.68 17.28
CA GLU A 125 -38.34 -11.86 17.60
C GLU A 125 -37.92 -10.67 18.46
N SER A 126 -38.52 -9.51 18.18
CA SER A 126 -38.39 -8.31 19.01
C SER A 126 -39.32 -8.40 20.22
N THR A 127 -38.82 -8.22 21.43
CA THR A 127 -39.59 -8.41 22.67
C THR A 127 -39.77 -7.17 23.53
N GLY A 128 -39.76 -5.99 22.97
CA GLY A 128 -39.89 -4.76 23.77
C GLY A 128 -38.61 -4.27 24.41
N ASP A 129 -38.69 -3.45 25.46
CA ASP A 129 -37.51 -2.71 25.99
C ASP A 129 -36.54 -3.53 26.86
N GLU A 130 -36.90 -4.74 27.26
CA GLU A 130 -36.05 -5.63 28.08
C GLU A 130 -35.73 -6.92 27.33
N GLY A 131 -34.44 -7.14 27.10
CA GLY A 131 -33.92 -8.39 26.52
C GLY A 131 -34.02 -9.53 27.54
N GLU A 132 -34.77 -10.59 27.24
CA GLU A 132 -34.98 -11.74 28.11
C GLU A 132 -34.27 -12.99 27.57
N LEU A 133 -33.56 -13.71 28.44
CA LEU A 133 -33.08 -15.07 28.17
C LEU A 133 -34.22 -16.06 28.44
N THR A 134 -34.70 -16.71 27.39
CA THR A 134 -35.69 -17.78 27.56
C THR A 134 -35.14 -19.10 27.06
N VAL A 135 -35.39 -20.17 27.80
CA VAL A 135 -35.08 -21.55 27.39
C VAL A 135 -36.37 -22.19 26.89
N GLU A 136 -36.41 -22.53 25.62
CA GLU A 136 -37.52 -23.25 25.02
C GLU A 136 -36.95 -24.49 24.32
N ASN A 137 -37.41 -25.67 24.72
CA ASN A 137 -36.95 -26.97 24.21
C ASN A 137 -35.44 -27.21 24.32
N ASP A 138 -34.81 -26.93 25.48
CA ASP A 138 -33.38 -27.05 25.76
C ASP A 138 -32.46 -26.17 24.85
N VAL A 139 -33.02 -25.22 24.11
CA VAL A 139 -32.27 -24.25 23.32
C VAL A 139 -32.31 -22.88 23.99
N LEU A 140 -31.15 -22.32 24.30
CA LEU A 140 -31.05 -20.96 24.85
C LEU A 140 -31.43 -19.97 23.73
N LYS A 141 -32.61 -19.37 23.86
CA LYS A 141 -33.06 -18.29 22.96
C LYS A 141 -32.76 -16.95 23.62
N ILE A 142 -31.93 -16.15 22.99
CA ILE A 142 -31.71 -14.76 23.38
C ILE A 142 -32.66 -13.89 22.59
N LYS A 143 -33.58 -13.25 23.32
CA LYS A 143 -34.44 -12.24 22.76
C LYS A 143 -33.72 -10.90 22.73
N LEU A 144 -33.60 -10.29 21.55
CA LEU A 144 -33.05 -8.94 21.40
C LEU A 144 -34.08 -7.90 21.84
N THR A 145 -33.62 -6.83 22.45
CA THR A 145 -34.46 -5.63 22.64
C THR A 145 -34.86 -5.05 21.28
N SER A 146 -35.92 -4.25 21.27
CA SER A 146 -36.34 -3.56 20.03
C SER A 146 -35.21 -2.72 19.38
N ALA A 147 -34.36 -2.10 20.21
CA ALA A 147 -33.23 -1.32 19.77
C ALA A 147 -32.12 -2.20 19.13
N GLU A 148 -31.78 -3.34 19.77
CA GLU A 148 -30.82 -4.32 19.25
C GLU A 148 -31.30 -4.98 17.96
N PHE A 149 -32.59 -5.35 17.93
CA PHE A 149 -33.19 -5.90 16.72
C PHE A 149 -33.13 -4.92 15.54
N LEU A 150 -33.46 -3.65 15.78
CA LEU A 150 -33.45 -2.60 14.76
C LEU A 150 -32.01 -2.33 14.27
N SER A 151 -31.05 -2.24 15.18
CA SER A 151 -29.65 -1.95 14.85
C SER A 151 -28.89 -3.17 14.31
N GLY A 152 -29.29 -4.39 14.68
CA GLY A 152 -28.52 -5.62 14.43
C GLY A 152 -27.27 -5.77 15.29
N LEU A 153 -27.10 -4.93 16.32
CA LEU A 153 -26.01 -4.93 17.29
C LEU A 153 -26.57 -5.02 18.71
N ARG A 154 -25.90 -5.76 19.58
CA ARG A 154 -26.16 -5.74 21.02
C ARG A 154 -25.49 -4.51 21.66
N LYS A 155 -26.01 -4.07 22.79
CA LYS A 155 -25.52 -2.91 23.52
C LYS A 155 -24.00 -2.95 23.84
N GLY A 156 -23.43 -4.14 23.95
CA GLY A 156 -22.01 -4.34 24.26
C GLY A 156 -21.10 -4.54 23.07
N ASP A 157 -21.63 -4.69 21.87
CA ASP A 157 -20.86 -4.99 20.68
C ASP A 157 -19.91 -3.85 20.32
N LYS A 158 -18.72 -4.22 19.86
CA LYS A 158 -17.67 -3.30 19.40
C LYS A 158 -17.26 -3.68 18.00
N LEU A 159 -16.97 -2.67 17.19
CA LEU A 159 -16.38 -2.85 15.87
C LEU A 159 -14.86 -2.84 15.98
N ILE A 160 -14.21 -3.60 15.11
CA ILE A 160 -12.76 -3.58 14.94
C ILE A 160 -12.41 -2.27 14.23
N PRO A 161 -11.49 -1.45 14.76
CA PRO A 161 -11.07 -0.21 14.11
C PRO A 161 -10.43 -0.49 12.75
N ILE A 162 -10.70 0.39 11.78
CA ILE A 162 -10.11 0.38 10.45
C ILE A 162 -9.22 1.60 10.33
N ILE A 163 -7.98 1.41 9.90
CA ILE A 163 -7.01 2.48 9.62
C ILE A 163 -6.52 2.30 8.19
N THR A 164 -6.79 3.25 7.33
CA THR A 164 -6.35 3.24 5.94
C THR A 164 -5.22 4.23 5.75
N ALA A 165 -4.12 3.79 5.13
CA ALA A 165 -3.00 4.62 4.68
C ALA A 165 -3.12 4.87 3.19
N VAL A 166 -2.91 6.11 2.76
CA VAL A 166 -2.72 6.48 1.36
C VAL A 166 -1.23 6.59 1.12
N VAL A 167 -0.69 5.71 0.27
CA VAL A 167 0.74 5.74 -0.10
C VAL A 167 0.85 6.36 -1.48
N TYR A 168 1.33 7.58 -1.52
CA TYR A 168 1.53 8.33 -2.75
C TYR A 168 2.96 8.12 -3.25
N LEU A 169 3.10 7.63 -4.47
CA LEU A 169 4.38 7.26 -5.09
C LEU A 169 4.80 8.24 -6.20
N GLY A 170 4.19 9.44 -6.22
CA GLY A 170 4.61 10.53 -7.12
C GLY A 170 5.87 11.24 -6.60
N ASP A 171 6.55 11.94 -7.51
CA ASP A 171 7.76 12.74 -7.25
C ASP A 171 7.43 14.20 -6.87
N GLU A 172 6.25 14.67 -7.22
CA GLU A 172 5.79 16.00 -6.85
C GLU A 172 5.06 15.95 -5.49
N PRO A 173 5.13 17.01 -4.67
CA PRO A 173 4.39 17.08 -3.42
C PRO A 173 2.88 16.85 -3.61
N TRP A 174 2.24 16.26 -2.58
CA TRP A 174 0.80 16.08 -2.59
C TRP A 174 0.08 17.43 -2.51
N ASP A 175 -0.53 17.89 -3.59
CA ASP A 175 -1.28 19.14 -3.70
C ASP A 175 -2.80 18.99 -3.53
N GLY A 176 -3.28 17.76 -3.27
CA GLY A 176 -4.69 17.46 -3.04
C GLY A 176 -5.14 17.71 -1.59
N PRO A 177 -6.47 17.66 -1.35
CA PRO A 177 -7.02 17.74 0.00
C PRO A 177 -6.48 16.63 0.90
N ARG A 178 -6.12 16.97 2.13
CA ARG A 178 -5.68 16.03 3.18
C ARG A 178 -6.81 15.68 4.16
N SER A 179 -7.93 16.40 4.07
CA SER A 179 -9.12 16.10 4.87
C SER A 179 -10.39 16.46 4.12
N LEU A 180 -11.52 15.92 4.61
CA LEU A 180 -12.83 16.27 4.09
C LEU A 180 -13.13 17.77 4.29
N PHE A 181 -12.67 18.35 5.39
CA PHE A 181 -12.88 19.77 5.66
C PHE A 181 -12.28 20.68 4.59
N GLU A 182 -11.14 20.32 4.03
CA GLU A 182 -10.50 21.08 2.93
C GLU A 182 -11.33 21.04 1.64
N MET A 183 -12.26 20.10 1.52
CA MET A 183 -13.15 19.96 0.36
C MET A 183 -14.50 20.67 0.54
N LEU A 184 -14.84 21.14 1.76
CA LEU A 184 -16.14 21.69 2.07
C LEU A 184 -16.18 23.22 1.87
N ASP A 185 -17.26 23.74 1.23
CA ASP A 185 -17.55 25.19 1.17
C ASP A 185 -18.20 25.66 2.48
N ILE A 186 -17.38 25.85 3.51
CA ILE A 186 -17.86 26.28 4.85
C ILE A 186 -17.83 27.81 4.92
N ARG A 187 -18.95 28.44 4.58
CA ARG A 187 -19.10 29.90 4.63
C ARG A 187 -19.42 30.43 6.03
N ASP A 188 -20.11 29.64 6.83
CA ASP A 188 -20.44 29.97 8.23
C ASP A 188 -19.64 29.08 9.18
N LYS A 189 -18.64 29.66 9.85
CA LYS A 189 -17.78 28.95 10.80
C LYS A 189 -18.53 28.33 11.98
N ARG A 190 -19.74 28.78 12.30
CA ARG A 190 -20.58 28.19 13.35
C ARG A 190 -21.06 26.79 13.00
N LEU A 191 -20.98 26.37 11.74
CA LEU A 191 -21.32 25.03 11.30
C LEU A 191 -20.23 23.99 11.62
N ILE A 192 -18.96 24.42 11.79
CA ILE A 192 -17.81 23.53 12.01
C ILE A 192 -18.04 22.52 13.15
N PRO A 193 -18.59 22.88 14.34
CA PRO A 193 -18.80 21.93 15.41
C PRO A 193 -19.81 20.80 15.10
N PHE A 194 -20.59 20.94 14.04
CA PHE A 194 -21.62 19.97 13.62
C PHE A 194 -21.17 19.12 12.43
N LEU A 195 -19.98 19.35 11.89
CA LEU A 195 -19.43 18.62 10.77
C LEU A 195 -18.41 17.60 11.26
N ASN A 196 -18.41 16.42 10.63
CA ASN A 196 -17.38 15.41 10.87
C ASN A 196 -16.29 15.57 9.82
N ASP A 197 -15.05 15.62 10.26
CA ASP A 197 -13.89 15.57 9.37
C ASP A 197 -13.43 14.13 9.15
N TYR A 198 -12.88 13.88 7.98
CA TYR A 198 -12.19 12.63 7.65
C TYR A 198 -10.80 12.95 7.12
N LYS A 199 -9.77 12.64 7.87
CA LYS A 199 -8.38 12.95 7.57
C LYS A 199 -7.70 11.78 6.89
N LEU A 200 -6.87 12.07 5.88
CA LEU A 200 -6.00 11.07 5.26
C LEU A 200 -4.80 10.76 6.16
N ASN A 201 -4.47 9.49 6.26
CA ASN A 201 -3.17 9.03 6.75
C ASN A 201 -2.25 8.89 5.55
N LEU A 202 -1.60 9.97 5.17
CA LEU A 202 -0.83 10.06 3.93
C LEU A 202 0.65 9.77 4.17
N ILE A 203 1.21 8.85 3.39
CA ILE A 203 2.65 8.63 3.23
C ILE A 203 3.01 9.17 1.84
N SER A 204 3.72 10.28 1.78
CA SER A 204 4.12 10.96 0.54
C SER A 204 5.62 11.25 0.58
N PRO A 205 6.46 10.47 -0.13
CA PRO A 205 7.90 10.65 -0.15
C PRO A 205 8.33 12.08 -0.49
N ALA A 206 7.65 12.71 -1.44
CA ALA A 206 7.96 14.09 -1.85
C ALA A 206 7.76 15.13 -0.73
N ASP A 207 6.88 14.84 0.25
CA ASP A 207 6.61 15.73 1.39
C ASP A 207 7.50 15.41 2.62
N MET A 208 8.23 14.28 2.63
CA MET A 208 9.03 13.83 3.78
C MET A 208 10.37 14.55 3.86
N ASP A 209 10.85 14.79 5.08
CA ASP A 209 12.22 15.22 5.31
C ASP A 209 13.22 14.07 5.16
N GLU A 210 14.50 14.36 4.89
CA GLU A 210 15.51 13.33 4.60
C GLU A 210 15.73 12.35 5.76
N ASP A 211 15.63 12.81 7.00
CA ASP A 211 15.76 11.98 8.20
C ASP A 211 14.57 11.06 8.45
N GLU A 212 13.43 11.33 7.83
CA GLU A 212 12.25 10.49 7.97
C GLU A 212 12.40 9.13 7.27
N PHE A 213 13.20 9.08 6.20
CA PHE A 213 13.47 7.81 5.50
C PHE A 213 14.25 6.82 6.38
N ASP A 214 15.01 7.30 7.35
CA ASP A 214 15.78 6.47 8.29
C ASP A 214 14.90 5.85 9.41
N LYS A 215 13.62 6.25 9.49
CA LYS A 215 12.63 5.65 10.40
C LYS A 215 12.05 4.33 9.86
N PHE A 216 12.27 4.03 8.59
CA PHE A 216 11.94 2.72 8.03
C PHE A 216 13.06 1.72 8.31
N HIS A 217 12.71 0.47 8.58
CA HIS A 217 13.66 -0.58 8.94
C HIS A 217 13.91 -1.60 7.83
N THR A 218 13.24 -1.45 6.69
CA THR A 218 13.38 -2.30 5.51
C THR A 218 13.94 -1.52 4.32
N GLY A 219 14.02 -2.15 3.15
CA GLY A 219 14.34 -1.46 1.90
C GLY A 219 13.33 -0.37 1.51
N LEU A 220 12.19 -0.30 2.20
CA LEU A 220 11.14 0.69 1.93
C LEU A 220 11.63 2.13 2.08
N GLY A 221 12.40 2.44 3.14
CA GLY A 221 12.95 3.79 3.34
C GLY A 221 13.85 4.23 2.19
N PHE A 222 14.70 3.31 1.71
CA PHE A 222 15.51 3.56 0.51
C PHE A 222 14.64 3.76 -0.73
N ALA A 223 13.61 2.92 -0.93
CA ALA A 223 12.70 3.05 -2.06
C ALA A 223 11.97 4.39 -2.06
N MET A 224 11.46 4.83 -0.90
CA MET A 224 10.78 6.13 -0.75
C MET A 224 11.73 7.30 -1.04
N ARG A 225 12.98 7.25 -0.57
CA ARG A 225 13.99 8.27 -0.89
C ARG A 225 14.28 8.36 -2.38
N VAL A 226 14.42 7.21 -3.07
CA VAL A 226 14.62 7.18 -4.53
C VAL A 226 13.41 7.73 -5.27
N ILE A 227 12.18 7.43 -4.81
CA ILE A 227 10.95 7.98 -5.41
C ILE A 227 10.91 9.50 -5.26
N LYS A 228 11.22 10.05 -4.09
CA LYS A 228 11.28 11.51 -3.86
C LYS A 228 12.18 12.21 -4.88
N HIS A 229 13.33 11.63 -5.15
CA HIS A 229 14.36 12.24 -5.98
C HIS A 229 14.42 11.68 -7.42
N GLN A 230 13.37 10.97 -7.87
CA GLN A 230 13.39 10.30 -9.18
C GLN A 230 13.53 11.23 -10.39
N SER A 231 13.18 12.52 -10.23
CA SER A 231 13.39 13.57 -11.24
C SER A 231 14.79 14.17 -11.23
N GLU A 232 15.57 13.92 -10.16
CA GLU A 232 16.95 14.35 -10.03
C GLU A 232 17.92 13.29 -10.58
N ASP A 233 19.23 13.50 -10.42
CA ASP A 233 20.21 12.47 -10.75
C ASP A 233 20.13 11.30 -9.75
N ALA A 234 19.32 10.32 -10.10
CA ALA A 234 19.08 9.14 -9.26
C ALA A 234 20.39 8.38 -8.91
N ASP A 235 21.38 8.46 -9.80
CA ASP A 235 22.69 7.81 -9.58
C ASP A 235 23.47 8.53 -8.47
N ALA A 236 23.41 9.89 -8.44
CA ALA A 236 24.02 10.68 -7.38
C ALA A 236 23.36 10.41 -6.00
N ILE A 237 22.05 10.26 -5.96
CA ILE A 237 21.29 9.98 -4.73
C ILE A 237 21.64 8.59 -4.18
N ILE A 238 21.69 7.59 -5.05
CA ILE A 238 22.06 6.22 -4.66
C ILE A 238 23.51 6.19 -4.15
N MET A 239 24.41 6.95 -4.79
CA MET A 239 25.81 7.05 -4.35
C MET A 239 25.95 7.78 -3.01
N ALA A 240 25.13 8.78 -2.73
CA ALA A 240 25.13 9.55 -1.48
C ALA A 240 24.53 8.79 -0.30
N THR A 241 23.73 7.75 -0.54
CA THR A 241 23.14 6.94 0.52
C THR A 241 24.12 5.89 1.03
N ASN A 242 24.20 5.73 2.36
CA ASN A 242 25.02 4.69 2.99
C ASN A 242 24.48 3.26 2.77
N HIS A 243 23.38 3.10 2.04
CA HIS A 243 22.75 1.81 1.78
C HIS A 243 23.48 1.06 0.66
N LYS A 244 24.55 0.38 1.02
CA LYS A 244 25.33 -0.43 0.08
C LYS A 244 24.62 -1.70 -0.38
N LYS A 245 23.58 -2.15 0.35
CA LYS A 245 22.80 -3.36 0.03
C LYS A 245 21.34 -3.12 0.29
N ILE A 246 20.51 -3.47 -0.68
CA ILE A 246 19.04 -3.54 -0.56
C ILE A 246 18.58 -4.97 -0.83
N ASP A 247 17.38 -5.32 -0.36
CA ASP A 247 16.78 -6.58 -0.72
C ASP A 247 16.37 -6.61 -2.20
N ARG A 248 16.19 -7.82 -2.71
CA ARG A 248 15.89 -8.02 -4.14
C ARG A 248 14.52 -7.45 -4.51
N GLU A 249 13.55 -7.56 -3.63
CA GLU A 249 12.17 -7.10 -3.88
C GLU A 249 12.15 -5.59 -4.04
N THR A 250 12.87 -4.86 -3.20
CA THR A 250 13.06 -3.41 -3.34
C THR A 250 13.74 -3.03 -4.65
N ALA A 251 14.79 -3.76 -5.08
CA ALA A 251 15.43 -3.50 -6.36
C ALA A 251 14.52 -3.76 -7.56
N VAL A 252 13.73 -4.84 -7.51
CA VAL A 252 12.71 -5.16 -8.54
C VAL A 252 11.66 -4.06 -8.60
N PHE A 253 11.13 -3.63 -7.45
CA PHE A 253 10.15 -2.57 -7.36
C PHE A 253 10.68 -1.26 -7.98
N LEU A 254 11.89 -0.81 -7.60
CA LEU A 254 12.50 0.40 -8.13
C LEU A 254 12.76 0.32 -9.64
N ASN A 255 13.20 -0.83 -10.14
CA ASN A 255 13.39 -1.00 -11.59
C ASN A 255 12.09 -0.85 -12.38
N LYS A 256 10.98 -1.31 -11.82
CA LYS A 256 9.67 -1.29 -12.49
C LYS A 256 8.91 0.02 -12.26
N ALA A 257 8.91 0.52 -11.01
CA ALA A 257 8.14 1.69 -10.62
C ALA A 257 8.77 2.98 -11.15
N VAL A 258 10.10 3.16 -10.99
CA VAL A 258 10.82 4.38 -11.36
C VAL A 258 11.83 4.17 -12.49
N ASN A 259 11.81 3.01 -13.15
CA ASN A 259 12.67 2.67 -14.28
C ASN A 259 14.18 2.90 -13.98
N LEU A 260 14.61 2.56 -12.77
CA LEU A 260 15.98 2.81 -12.30
C LEU A 260 17.03 2.02 -13.08
N LYS A 261 16.60 0.96 -13.79
CA LYS A 261 17.44 0.13 -14.68
C LYS A 261 18.66 -0.49 -13.99
N LEU A 262 18.56 -0.81 -12.70
CA LEU A 262 19.61 -1.49 -11.95
C LEU A 262 19.95 -2.85 -12.59
N VAL A 263 21.23 -3.15 -12.70
CA VAL A 263 21.74 -4.43 -13.20
C VAL A 263 22.35 -5.22 -12.03
N TYR A 264 21.76 -6.34 -11.67
CA TYR A 264 22.21 -7.18 -10.55
C TYR A 264 22.16 -8.68 -10.90
N GLU A 265 22.91 -9.49 -10.15
CA GLU A 265 22.91 -10.94 -10.33
C GLU A 265 21.70 -11.57 -9.62
N GLU A 266 21.00 -12.45 -10.34
CA GLU A 266 19.79 -13.10 -9.82
C GLU A 266 20.04 -14.06 -8.63
N LYS A 267 21.27 -14.49 -8.41
CA LYS A 267 21.62 -15.55 -7.44
C LYS A 267 21.99 -15.05 -6.04
N THR A 268 22.08 -13.75 -5.83
CA THR A 268 22.47 -13.18 -4.53
C THR A 268 21.25 -12.78 -3.72
N GLY A 269 21.21 -13.06 -2.42
CA GLY A 269 20.11 -12.72 -1.50
C GLY A 269 19.96 -11.22 -1.21
N GLY A 270 20.65 -10.34 -1.95
CA GLY A 270 20.58 -8.89 -1.87
C GLY A 270 21.29 -8.25 -3.05
N VAL A 271 20.99 -6.99 -3.33
CA VAL A 271 21.57 -6.20 -4.41
C VAL A 271 22.59 -5.24 -3.84
N ASP A 272 23.85 -5.38 -4.27
CA ASP A 272 24.91 -4.40 -4.01
C ASP A 272 24.68 -3.21 -4.94
N MET A 273 24.26 -2.09 -4.38
CA MET A 273 23.87 -0.92 -5.15
C MET A 273 25.04 -0.30 -5.91
N CYS A 274 26.23 -0.25 -5.31
CA CYS A 274 27.42 0.28 -6.00
C CYS A 274 27.74 -0.55 -7.24
N LYS A 275 27.75 -1.89 -7.11
CA LYS A 275 28.00 -2.77 -8.25
C LYS A 275 26.88 -2.74 -9.29
N ALA A 276 25.61 -2.58 -8.86
CA ALA A 276 24.50 -2.48 -9.77
C ALA A 276 24.55 -1.19 -10.59
N LEU A 277 24.98 -0.08 -9.99
CA LEU A 277 25.21 1.19 -10.67
C LEU A 277 26.40 1.14 -11.63
N GLU A 278 27.55 0.62 -11.18
CA GLU A 278 28.71 0.43 -12.06
C GLU A 278 28.34 -0.39 -13.31
N ARG A 279 27.54 -1.44 -13.13
CA ARG A 279 27.04 -2.26 -14.24
C ARG A 279 26.06 -1.49 -15.14
N LYS A 280 25.16 -0.67 -14.55
CA LYS A 280 24.26 0.21 -15.29
C LYS A 280 25.05 1.20 -16.13
N GLU A 281 25.97 1.94 -15.52
CA GLU A 281 26.81 2.90 -16.24
C GLU A 281 27.61 2.25 -17.38
N MET A 282 28.19 1.09 -17.10
CA MET A 282 28.93 0.35 -18.14
C MET A 282 28.02 -0.05 -19.28
N ARG A 283 26.83 -0.56 -18.98
CA ARG A 283 25.83 -0.91 -19.99
C ARG A 283 25.43 0.30 -20.83
N ASP A 284 25.14 1.43 -20.20
CA ASP A 284 24.67 2.63 -20.87
C ASP A 284 25.77 3.22 -21.77
N LYS A 285 27.03 3.24 -21.31
CA LYS A 285 28.22 3.61 -22.11
C LYS A 285 28.40 2.70 -23.33
N VAL A 286 28.28 1.40 -23.14
CA VAL A 286 28.43 0.41 -24.24
C VAL A 286 27.27 0.52 -25.21
N THR A 287 26.03 0.69 -24.73
CA THR A 287 24.85 0.87 -25.60
C THR A 287 24.96 2.13 -26.45
N GLY A 288 25.33 3.26 -25.83
CA GLY A 288 25.54 4.52 -26.56
C GLY A 288 26.64 4.42 -27.63
N ALA A 289 27.73 3.71 -27.34
CA ALA A 289 28.80 3.47 -28.33
C ALA A 289 28.33 2.58 -29.48
N ILE A 290 27.53 1.54 -29.21
CA ILE A 290 26.94 0.68 -30.24
C ILE A 290 26.04 1.52 -31.17
N GLU A 291 25.18 2.36 -30.59
CA GLU A 291 24.30 3.25 -31.37
C GLU A 291 25.09 4.22 -32.24
N ALA A 292 26.10 4.87 -31.68
CA ALA A 292 26.97 5.79 -32.44
C ALA A 292 27.64 5.08 -33.60
N TYR A 293 28.24 3.91 -33.39
CA TYR A 293 28.91 3.15 -34.45
C TYR A 293 27.93 2.62 -35.53
N LYS A 294 26.68 2.28 -35.16
CA LYS A 294 25.63 1.95 -36.12
C LYS A 294 25.28 3.15 -37.00
N LEU A 295 25.15 4.34 -36.42
CA LEU A 295 24.92 5.59 -37.17
C LEU A 295 26.06 5.91 -38.11
N ASP A 296 27.30 5.58 -37.74
CA ASP A 296 28.47 5.70 -38.61
C ASP A 296 28.55 4.62 -39.71
N GLY A 297 27.58 3.71 -39.74
CA GLY A 297 27.47 2.68 -40.79
C GLY A 297 28.41 1.49 -40.62
N LEU A 298 28.96 1.25 -39.41
CA LEU A 298 29.76 0.08 -39.12
C LEU A 298 28.90 -1.19 -39.05
N ASN A 299 29.49 -2.30 -39.52
CA ASN A 299 28.85 -3.62 -39.36
C ASN A 299 29.03 -4.16 -37.94
N ASP A 300 28.23 -5.16 -37.56
CA ASP A 300 28.20 -5.70 -36.18
C ASP A 300 29.55 -6.27 -35.73
N GLU A 301 30.36 -6.87 -36.62
CA GLU A 301 31.68 -7.44 -36.28
C GLU A 301 32.68 -6.33 -35.90
N ASP A 302 32.70 -5.23 -36.67
CA ASP A 302 33.54 -4.09 -36.39
C ASP A 302 33.11 -3.37 -35.11
N ILE A 303 31.78 -3.26 -34.87
CA ILE A 303 31.22 -2.69 -33.64
C ILE A 303 31.67 -3.52 -32.42
N ILE A 304 31.51 -4.85 -32.48
CA ILE A 304 31.91 -5.74 -31.41
C ILE A 304 33.41 -5.54 -31.09
N THR A 305 34.24 -5.56 -32.11
CA THR A 305 35.70 -5.44 -31.96
C THR A 305 36.09 -4.11 -31.31
N LYS A 306 35.49 -3.00 -31.77
CA LYS A 306 35.78 -1.66 -31.22
C LYS A 306 35.30 -1.49 -29.78
N VAL A 307 34.07 -1.94 -29.50
CA VAL A 307 33.46 -1.83 -28.19
C VAL A 307 34.20 -2.68 -27.14
N MET A 308 34.53 -3.92 -27.48
CA MET A 308 35.38 -4.78 -26.63
C MET A 308 36.70 -4.11 -26.25
N LYS A 309 37.37 -3.49 -27.22
CA LYS A 309 38.64 -2.81 -27.00
C LYS A 309 38.48 -1.53 -26.18
N LEU A 310 37.43 -0.78 -26.39
CA LEU A 310 37.20 0.52 -25.75
C LEU A 310 36.79 0.37 -24.28
N TYR A 311 35.93 -0.60 -23.97
CA TYR A 311 35.32 -0.76 -22.64
C TYR A 311 35.83 -1.99 -21.88
N ASN A 312 36.75 -2.78 -22.45
CA ASN A 312 37.27 -4.03 -21.88
C ASN A 312 36.15 -5.02 -21.45
N VAL A 313 35.16 -5.17 -22.30
CA VAL A 313 34.03 -6.08 -22.09
C VAL A 313 34.11 -7.32 -22.97
N THR A 314 33.39 -8.39 -22.61
CA THR A 314 33.40 -9.63 -23.37
C THR A 314 32.54 -9.55 -24.64
N LYS A 315 32.87 -10.40 -25.63
CA LYS A 315 32.11 -10.51 -26.89
C LYS A 315 30.63 -10.85 -26.62
N ASP A 316 30.38 -11.78 -25.70
CA ASP A 316 29.01 -12.21 -25.36
C ASP A 316 28.19 -11.08 -24.77
N TYR A 317 28.81 -10.22 -23.96
CA TYR A 317 28.16 -9.03 -23.40
C TYR A 317 27.72 -8.04 -24.50
N VAL A 318 28.60 -7.74 -25.46
CA VAL A 318 28.27 -6.85 -26.57
C VAL A 318 27.19 -7.47 -27.48
N LEU A 319 27.28 -8.78 -27.77
CA LEU A 319 26.24 -9.49 -28.54
C LEU A 319 24.87 -9.48 -27.87
N ALA A 320 24.82 -9.62 -26.54
CA ALA A 320 23.57 -9.53 -25.80
C ALA A 320 22.90 -8.16 -25.95
N LEU A 321 23.69 -7.08 -25.88
CA LEU A 321 23.18 -5.71 -26.06
C LEU A 321 22.77 -5.42 -27.50
N LEU A 322 23.50 -5.91 -28.50
CA LEU A 322 23.14 -5.80 -29.90
C LEU A 322 21.78 -6.47 -30.19
N LYS A 323 21.52 -7.66 -29.64
CA LYS A 323 20.26 -8.37 -29.81
C LYS A 323 19.09 -7.66 -29.11
N ALA A 324 19.34 -7.05 -27.94
CA ALA A 324 18.31 -6.33 -27.20
C ALA A 324 17.83 -5.04 -27.90
N GLN A 325 18.60 -4.49 -28.86
CA GLN A 325 18.22 -3.34 -29.67
C GLN A 325 17.40 -3.69 -30.91
N VAL A 326 17.30 -4.97 -31.27
CA VAL A 326 16.58 -5.46 -32.45
C VAL A 326 15.19 -6.04 -32.09
N ALA A 327 14.94 -6.25 -30.80
CA ALA A 327 13.66 -6.73 -30.26
C ALA A 327 12.78 -5.55 -29.81
#